data_4f8f3b26094a9b2e2c9e1aa8271b135f
#
_entry.id   4f8f3b26094a9b2e2c9e1aa8271b135f
#
_cell.length_a   1.000
_cell.length_b   1.000
_cell.length_c   1.000
_cell.angle_alpha   90.00
_cell.angle_beta   90.00
_cell.angle_gamma   90.00
#
_symmetry.space_group_name_H-M   'P 1'
#
loop_
_entity.id
_entity.type
_entity.pdbx_description
1 polymer ?
#
loop_
_entity_poly.entity_id
_entity_poly.type
_entity_poly.pdbx_seq_one_letter_code
_entity_poly.pdbx_strand_id
1 'polypeptide(L)'
;MLRALLCAALLAMPAAAQAEKLANKLFGGKEEGSAQPAMPIGSYAKGCAAGLVELPETGPSWQAMRLSRHRNWGHPDMVAFLIDLSQQAQKIGWKGLYIGDISQPRGGPMMSGHASHQIGLDADIWQLMPKSLTLTRSQREEISSVAVRSADQKSVTSYWSKKHHLLLKTAASDPRVDRIFVAAAVKIEMCKSATPDDTKWLQKIRPIEGHDTHFHVRLKCPKGAKLCETQTPSVSELSKGGNGCDETLTWWVTDYLNPPKPTKKPKDPAPRKRHPREYTMADLPNQCKDVLASP
;
A
#
# COMPACT_ATOMS: atom_id res chain seq x y z
N MET A 1 -54.44 -54.33 -29.34
CA MET A 1 -54.26 -53.33 -28.28
C MET A 1 -52.75 -53.06 -28.13
N LEU A 2 -52.25 -52.03 -28.81
CA LEU A 2 -50.81 -51.64 -28.81
C LEU A 2 -50.60 -50.54 -27.79
N ARG A 3 -49.83 -50.79 -26.70
CA ARG A 3 -49.44 -49.76 -25.71
C ARG A 3 -48.13 -49.11 -26.20
N ALA A 4 -48.20 -47.83 -26.59
CA ALA A 4 -47.06 -47.02 -26.86
C ALA A 4 -46.45 -46.51 -25.55
N LEU A 5 -45.20 -46.90 -25.25
CA LEU A 5 -44.36 -46.30 -24.16
C LEU A 5 -43.73 -45.01 -24.69
N LEU A 6 -44.15 -43.85 -24.15
CA LEU A 6 -43.45 -42.61 -24.33
C LEU A 6 -42.25 -42.55 -23.34
N CYS A 7 -41.01 -42.66 -23.86
CA CYS A 7 -39.81 -42.34 -23.10
C CYS A 7 -39.60 -40.82 -23.16
N ALA A 8 -39.83 -40.15 -22.02
CA ALA A 8 -39.45 -38.73 -21.85
C ALA A 8 -37.94 -38.64 -21.59
N ALA A 9 -37.19 -38.20 -22.61
CA ALA A 9 -35.77 -37.86 -22.43
C ALA A 9 -35.62 -36.51 -21.71
N LEU A 10 -35.23 -36.54 -20.44
CA LEU A 10 -34.81 -35.36 -19.67
C LEU A 10 -33.48 -34.86 -20.26
N LEU A 11 -33.54 -33.81 -21.08
CA LEU A 11 -32.36 -33.02 -21.49
C LEU A 11 -31.81 -32.27 -20.30
N ALA A 12 -30.75 -32.79 -19.64
CA ALA A 12 -29.96 -32.06 -18.66
C ALA A 12 -29.22 -30.93 -19.38
N MET A 13 -29.69 -29.69 -19.27
CA MET A 13 -28.96 -28.52 -19.72
C MET A 13 -27.71 -28.38 -18.83
N PRO A 14 -26.49 -28.25 -19.42
CA PRO A 14 -25.32 -27.95 -18.62
C PRO A 14 -25.52 -26.57 -17.97
N ALA A 15 -25.46 -26.51 -16.65
CA ALA A 15 -25.42 -25.25 -15.91
C ALA A 15 -24.17 -24.48 -16.41
N ALA A 16 -24.36 -23.37 -17.10
CA ALA A 16 -23.29 -22.49 -17.47
C ALA A 16 -22.55 -22.06 -16.19
N ALA A 17 -21.31 -22.49 -16.03
CA ALA A 17 -20.48 -22.07 -14.91
C ALA A 17 -20.35 -20.55 -14.96
N GLN A 18 -21.05 -19.86 -14.09
CA GLN A 18 -20.98 -18.40 -14.00
C GLN A 18 -19.56 -18.03 -13.56
N ALA A 19 -18.85 -17.26 -14.37
CA ALA A 19 -17.48 -16.85 -14.05
C ALA A 19 -17.44 -16.17 -12.67
N GLU A 20 -16.54 -16.65 -11.83
CA GLU A 20 -16.39 -16.13 -10.46
C GLU A 20 -16.06 -14.63 -10.50
N LYS A 21 -16.82 -13.82 -9.75
CA LYS A 21 -16.62 -12.38 -9.69
C LYS A 21 -15.26 -12.04 -9.08
N LEU A 22 -14.50 -11.15 -9.71
CA LEU A 22 -13.21 -10.71 -9.19
C LEU A 22 -13.34 -10.07 -7.80
N ALA A 23 -12.41 -10.41 -6.90
CA ALA A 23 -12.41 -9.92 -5.52
C ALA A 23 -12.36 -8.40 -5.43
N ASN A 24 -11.59 -7.73 -6.30
CA ASN A 24 -11.50 -6.28 -6.33
C ASN A 24 -12.84 -5.57 -6.59
N LYS A 25 -13.74 -6.19 -7.35
CA LYS A 25 -15.10 -5.66 -7.58
C LYS A 25 -16.01 -5.88 -6.37
N LEU A 26 -15.80 -6.96 -5.61
CA LEU A 26 -16.56 -7.25 -4.40
C LEU A 26 -16.18 -6.30 -3.27
N PHE A 27 -14.89 -6.10 -3.02
CA PHE A 27 -14.38 -5.20 -2.00
C PHE A 27 -14.59 -3.72 -2.38
N GLY A 28 -14.34 -3.36 -3.64
CA GLY A 28 -14.52 -2.00 -4.15
C GLY A 28 -15.97 -1.51 -4.20
N GLY A 29 -16.95 -2.40 -4.03
CA GLY A 29 -18.38 -2.04 -3.91
C GLY A 29 -18.87 -1.92 -2.48
N LYS A 30 -17.97 -1.91 -1.47
CA LYS A 30 -18.34 -1.70 -0.06
C LYS A 30 -18.13 -0.25 0.33
N GLU A 31 -19.17 0.35 0.91
CA GLU A 31 -19.17 1.76 1.31
C GLU A 31 -18.74 1.95 2.78
N GLU A 32 -18.81 0.89 3.61
CA GLU A 32 -18.53 0.96 5.03
C GLU A 32 -17.65 -0.19 5.50
N GLY A 33 -16.91 0.03 6.60
CA GLY A 33 -16.20 -1.00 7.32
C GLY A 33 -17.14 -2.11 7.79
N SER A 34 -16.60 -3.30 8.07
CA SER A 34 -17.41 -4.37 8.67
C SER A 34 -17.62 -4.13 10.16
N ALA A 35 -18.74 -4.62 10.71
CA ALA A 35 -19.08 -4.48 12.14
C ALA A 35 -18.21 -5.33 13.09
N GLN A 36 -17.29 -6.11 12.56
CA GLN A 36 -16.40 -6.99 13.34
C GLN A 36 -15.29 -6.15 14.03
N PRO A 37 -14.66 -6.69 15.09
CA PRO A 37 -13.44 -6.09 15.65
C PRO A 37 -12.33 -5.92 14.61
N ALA A 38 -11.51 -4.88 14.77
CA ALA A 38 -10.42 -4.59 13.84
C ALA A 38 -9.43 -5.75 13.76
N MET A 39 -9.26 -6.31 12.56
CA MET A 39 -8.39 -7.45 12.30
C MET A 39 -7.86 -7.41 10.85
N PRO A 40 -6.56 -7.17 10.66
CA PRO A 40 -5.90 -7.43 9.39
C PRO A 40 -5.83 -8.94 9.12
N ILE A 41 -6.15 -9.39 7.91
CA ILE A 41 -6.24 -10.80 7.54
C ILE A 41 -5.40 -11.06 6.29
N GLY A 42 -4.44 -11.97 6.38
CA GLY A 42 -3.48 -12.28 5.32
C GLY A 42 -2.35 -11.25 5.22
N SER A 43 -1.76 -11.14 4.04
CA SER A 43 -0.64 -10.24 3.77
C SER A 43 -1.10 -8.91 3.15
N TYR A 44 -0.21 -7.92 3.13
CA TYR A 44 -0.46 -6.57 2.59
C TYR A 44 -0.92 -6.56 1.11
N ALA A 45 -0.56 -7.59 0.34
CA ALA A 45 -0.88 -7.72 -1.08
C ALA A 45 -1.81 -8.91 -1.40
N LYS A 46 -2.23 -9.67 -0.37
CA LYS A 46 -3.12 -10.82 -0.52
C LYS A 46 -3.89 -11.01 0.79
N GLY A 47 -4.92 -10.19 0.99
CA GLY A 47 -5.66 -10.15 2.24
C GLY A 47 -6.91 -9.29 2.17
N CYS A 48 -7.47 -9.03 3.34
CA CYS A 48 -8.60 -8.14 3.60
C CYS A 48 -8.52 -7.65 5.05
N ALA A 49 -9.44 -6.79 5.47
CA ALA A 49 -9.46 -6.36 6.87
C ALA A 49 -10.89 -6.17 7.39
N ALA A 50 -11.12 -6.71 8.58
CA ALA A 50 -12.32 -6.45 9.36
C ALA A 50 -12.17 -5.18 10.20
N GLY A 51 -13.28 -4.51 10.52
CA GLY A 51 -13.35 -3.42 11.49
C GLY A 51 -12.44 -2.23 11.18
N LEU A 52 -12.19 -1.95 9.89
CA LEU A 52 -11.48 -0.73 9.51
C LEU A 52 -12.32 0.51 9.87
N VAL A 53 -11.64 1.58 10.22
CA VAL A 53 -12.24 2.87 10.54
C VAL A 53 -11.82 3.92 9.51
N GLU A 54 -12.70 4.87 9.26
CA GLU A 54 -12.44 5.97 8.34
C GLU A 54 -11.51 7.00 8.99
N LEU A 55 -10.43 7.38 8.29
CA LEU A 55 -9.72 8.62 8.59
C LEU A 55 -10.61 9.78 8.14
N PRO A 56 -11.02 10.72 9.02
CA PRO A 56 -11.80 11.86 8.62
C PRO A 56 -11.17 12.60 7.44
N GLU A 57 -11.97 12.99 6.45
CA GLU A 57 -11.48 13.64 5.23
C GLU A 57 -10.64 14.91 5.51
N THR A 58 -10.86 15.57 6.62
CA THR A 58 -10.13 16.75 7.05
C THR A 58 -9.95 16.73 8.56
N GLY A 59 -8.73 17.02 9.01
CA GLY A 59 -8.40 17.26 10.41
C GLY A 59 -7.55 18.52 10.57
N PRO A 60 -7.17 18.86 11.80
CA PRO A 60 -6.41 20.07 12.09
C PRO A 60 -5.01 20.09 11.47
N SER A 61 -4.49 18.92 11.08
CA SER A 61 -3.15 18.76 10.55
C SER A 61 -3.08 17.85 9.31
N TRP A 62 -4.21 17.48 8.71
CA TRP A 62 -4.23 16.69 7.47
C TRP A 62 -5.45 16.98 6.61
N GLN A 63 -5.34 16.63 5.33
CA GLN A 63 -6.44 16.41 4.42
C GLN A 63 -6.24 15.12 3.62
N ALA A 64 -7.27 14.26 3.59
CA ALA A 64 -7.31 13.12 2.69
C ALA A 64 -7.51 13.59 1.25
N MET A 65 -6.81 12.97 0.31
CA MET A 65 -6.80 13.32 -1.10
C MET A 65 -7.49 12.23 -1.94
N ARG A 66 -7.98 12.60 -3.14
CA ARG A 66 -8.65 11.64 -4.05
C ARG A 66 -9.87 10.98 -3.40
N LEU A 67 -10.74 11.77 -2.81
CA LEU A 67 -11.90 11.33 -2.03
C LEU A 67 -12.85 10.42 -2.82
N SER A 68 -12.96 10.64 -4.14
CA SER A 68 -13.75 9.80 -5.04
C SER A 68 -13.33 8.33 -5.09
N ARG A 69 -12.11 8.02 -4.62
CA ARG A 69 -11.62 6.64 -4.54
C ARG A 69 -12.14 5.87 -3.33
N HIS A 70 -12.68 6.57 -2.31
CA HIS A 70 -13.14 5.98 -1.05
C HIS A 70 -12.07 5.10 -0.38
N ARG A 71 -10.84 5.63 -0.25
CA ARG A 71 -9.66 4.88 0.22
C ARG A 71 -8.98 5.49 1.43
N ASN A 72 -9.73 6.20 2.25
CA ASN A 72 -9.29 6.77 3.52
C ASN A 72 -9.66 5.88 4.73
N TRP A 73 -9.75 4.57 4.53
CA TRP A 73 -10.05 3.58 5.57
C TRP A 73 -8.78 2.86 6.02
N GLY A 74 -8.60 2.67 7.32
CA GLY A 74 -7.43 2.01 7.86
C GLY A 74 -7.71 1.24 9.15
N HIS A 75 -6.77 0.38 9.53
CA HIS A 75 -6.76 -0.16 10.88
C HIS A 75 -6.68 1.00 11.89
N PRO A 76 -7.31 0.92 13.07
CA PRO A 76 -7.22 1.99 14.07
C PRO A 76 -5.80 2.47 14.37
N ASP A 77 -4.82 1.55 14.42
CA ASP A 77 -3.40 1.92 14.61
C ASP A 77 -2.84 2.74 13.44
N MET A 78 -3.30 2.49 12.20
CA MET A 78 -2.88 3.28 11.03
C MET A 78 -3.49 4.68 11.09
N VAL A 79 -4.77 4.79 11.41
CA VAL A 79 -5.44 6.10 11.55
C VAL A 79 -4.78 6.91 12.67
N ALA A 80 -4.52 6.30 13.82
CA ALA A 80 -3.80 6.95 14.93
C ALA A 80 -2.38 7.36 14.52
N PHE A 81 -1.64 6.49 13.81
CA PHE A 81 -0.29 6.82 13.30
C PHE A 81 -0.32 8.05 12.37
N LEU A 82 -1.28 8.12 11.45
CA LEU A 82 -1.38 9.23 10.50
C LEU A 82 -1.71 10.56 11.19
N ILE A 83 -2.58 10.52 12.20
CA ILE A 83 -2.91 11.69 13.04
C ILE A 83 -1.65 12.17 13.78
N ASP A 84 -0.95 11.26 14.47
CA ASP A 84 0.28 11.58 15.20
C ASP A 84 1.34 12.15 14.26
N LEU A 85 1.59 11.50 13.11
CA LEU A 85 2.59 11.96 12.15
C LEU A 85 2.25 13.33 11.56
N SER A 86 0.98 13.60 11.30
CA SER A 86 0.53 14.91 10.79
C SER A 86 0.79 16.06 11.77
N GLN A 87 0.63 15.79 13.06
CA GLN A 87 0.98 16.75 14.13
C GLN A 87 2.51 16.94 14.23
N GLN A 88 3.30 15.87 14.09
CA GLN A 88 4.75 15.99 14.04
C GLN A 88 5.23 16.74 12.81
N ALA A 89 4.56 16.59 11.67
CA ALA A 89 4.85 17.36 10.47
C ALA A 89 4.73 18.88 10.72
N GLN A 90 3.75 19.33 11.51
CA GLN A 90 3.60 20.73 11.88
C GLN A 90 4.82 21.23 12.69
N LYS A 91 5.34 20.42 13.61
CA LYS A 91 6.55 20.76 14.38
C LYS A 91 7.81 20.83 13.50
N ILE A 92 7.84 20.09 12.40
CA ILE A 92 8.92 20.13 11.40
C ILE A 92 8.80 21.37 10.49
N GLY A 93 7.66 22.05 10.52
CA GLY A 93 7.37 23.25 9.71
C GLY A 93 6.66 22.95 8.37
N TRP A 94 5.95 21.82 8.28
CA TRP A 94 4.88 21.59 7.32
C TRP A 94 3.59 22.21 7.88
N LYS A 95 2.60 22.52 7.02
CA LYS A 95 1.27 22.90 7.55
C LYS A 95 0.44 21.70 8.01
N GLY A 96 0.88 20.50 7.67
CA GLY A 96 0.24 19.23 7.90
C GLY A 96 0.56 18.26 6.78
N LEU A 97 -0.28 17.25 6.55
CA LEU A 97 -0.07 16.23 5.53
C LEU A 97 -1.23 16.17 4.52
N TYR A 98 -0.91 15.93 3.26
CA TYR A 98 -1.84 15.40 2.28
C TYR A 98 -1.71 13.87 2.27
N ILE A 99 -2.77 13.19 2.72
CA ILE A 99 -2.82 11.73 2.85
C ILE A 99 -3.53 11.17 1.63
N GLY A 100 -2.85 10.32 0.88
CA GLY A 100 -3.38 9.60 -0.27
C GLY A 100 -4.16 8.36 0.13
N ASP A 101 -4.02 7.29 -0.69
CA ASP A 101 -4.74 6.04 -0.46
C ASP A 101 -4.22 5.33 0.82
N ILE A 102 -5.13 4.87 1.67
CA ILE A 102 -4.87 3.97 2.80
C ILE A 102 -5.39 2.57 2.39
N SER A 103 -6.67 2.34 2.52
CA SER A 103 -7.36 1.13 2.11
C SER A 103 -8.82 1.42 1.79
N GLN A 104 -9.50 0.44 1.18
CA GLN A 104 -10.96 0.44 1.02
C GLN A 104 -11.63 0.07 2.35
N PRO A 105 -12.96 0.30 2.53
CA PRO A 105 -13.65 0.08 3.81
C PRO A 105 -13.47 -1.31 4.45
N ARG A 106 -13.29 -2.34 3.63
CA ARG A 106 -13.06 -3.74 4.08
C ARG A 106 -11.73 -4.31 3.59
N GLY A 107 -10.80 -3.44 3.19
CA GLY A 107 -9.54 -3.88 2.58
C GLY A 107 -9.75 -4.58 1.25
N GLY A 108 -8.98 -5.64 1.01
CA GLY A 108 -9.05 -6.44 -0.21
C GLY A 108 -8.37 -5.79 -1.41
N PRO A 109 -8.28 -6.52 -2.54
CA PRO A 109 -7.67 -6.02 -3.77
C PRO A 109 -8.41 -4.79 -4.29
N MET A 110 -7.68 -3.79 -4.75
CA MET A 110 -8.23 -2.55 -5.32
C MET A 110 -8.48 -2.68 -6.82
N MET A 111 -9.47 -1.97 -7.36
CA MET A 111 -9.77 -1.96 -8.80
C MET A 111 -8.70 -1.26 -9.64
N SER A 112 -7.95 -0.34 -9.05
CA SER A 112 -6.90 0.44 -9.73
C SER A 112 -5.76 0.79 -8.77
N GLY A 113 -4.59 1.14 -9.30
CA GLY A 113 -3.42 1.56 -8.51
C GLY A 113 -2.71 0.37 -7.86
N HIS A 114 -2.71 0.32 -6.58
CA HIS A 114 -1.86 -0.49 -5.72
C HIS A 114 -2.05 -2.01 -5.85
N ALA A 115 -0.95 -2.74 -5.67
CA ALA A 115 -0.95 -4.19 -5.46
C ALA A 115 -1.12 -4.55 -3.97
N SER A 116 -0.73 -3.65 -3.06
CA SER A 116 -0.91 -3.78 -1.60
C SER A 116 -2.08 -2.93 -1.10
N HIS A 117 -2.04 -2.42 0.12
CA HIS A 117 -3.12 -1.68 0.78
C HIS A 117 -4.37 -2.52 1.11
N GLN A 118 -4.21 -3.85 1.20
CA GLN A 118 -5.36 -4.75 1.32
C GLN A 118 -5.79 -5.02 2.76
N ILE A 119 -4.95 -4.73 3.76
CA ILE A 119 -5.21 -5.08 5.16
C ILE A 119 -5.30 -3.86 6.10
N GLY A 120 -5.39 -2.65 5.54
CA GLY A 120 -5.55 -1.41 6.32
C GLY A 120 -4.30 -0.95 7.08
N LEU A 121 -3.12 -1.49 6.77
CA LEU A 121 -1.84 -1.18 7.43
C LEU A 121 -0.83 -0.49 6.49
N ASP A 122 -1.26 -0.06 5.31
CA ASP A 122 -0.49 0.72 4.34
C ASP A 122 -1.10 2.11 4.18
N ALA A 123 -0.29 3.12 3.97
CA ALA A 123 -0.76 4.47 3.65
C ALA A 123 0.25 5.21 2.77
N ASP A 124 -0.25 5.93 1.77
CA ASP A 124 0.52 6.84 0.93
C ASP A 124 0.44 8.25 1.48
N ILE A 125 1.57 8.89 1.66
CA ILE A 125 1.67 10.29 2.09
C ILE A 125 2.37 11.08 1.01
N TRP A 126 1.73 12.14 0.53
CA TRP A 126 2.25 12.93 -0.57
C TRP A 126 3.53 13.67 -0.19
N GLN A 127 4.47 13.75 -1.15
CA GLN A 127 5.68 14.55 -1.00
C GLN A 127 5.39 16.07 -1.11
N LEU A 128 4.23 16.45 -1.66
CA LEU A 128 3.81 17.84 -1.72
C LEU A 128 3.55 18.40 -0.32
N MET A 129 4.37 19.35 0.13
CA MET A 129 4.13 20.08 1.37
C MET A 129 2.85 20.93 1.25
N PRO A 130 1.84 20.75 2.10
CA PRO A 130 0.60 21.52 2.05
C PRO A 130 0.84 23.03 2.16
N LYS A 131 0.32 23.79 1.22
CA LYS A 131 0.20 25.26 1.33
C LYS A 131 -1.01 25.66 2.17
N SER A 132 -2.04 24.82 2.19
CA SER A 132 -3.29 24.98 2.92
C SER A 132 -3.85 23.61 3.28
N LEU A 133 -4.67 23.53 4.33
CA LEU A 133 -5.49 22.37 4.70
C LEU A 133 -6.99 22.68 4.54
N THR A 134 -7.33 23.63 3.67
CA THR A 134 -8.71 24.05 3.39
C THR A 134 -9.08 23.84 1.90
N LEU A 135 -8.43 22.85 1.25
CA LEU A 135 -8.78 22.50 -0.13
C LEU A 135 -10.22 21.98 -0.21
N THR A 136 -10.95 22.42 -1.20
CA THR A 136 -12.29 21.90 -1.53
C THR A 136 -12.19 20.45 -2.02
N ARG A 137 -13.30 19.72 -2.06
CA ARG A 137 -13.35 18.36 -2.61
C ARG A 137 -12.81 18.31 -4.05
N SER A 138 -13.23 19.24 -4.92
CA SER A 138 -12.74 19.35 -6.31
C SER A 138 -11.23 19.54 -6.35
N GLN A 139 -10.68 20.47 -5.59
CA GLN A 139 -9.24 20.71 -5.54
C GLN A 139 -8.45 19.47 -5.10
N ARG A 140 -8.98 18.66 -4.16
CA ARG A 140 -8.36 17.40 -3.72
C ARG A 140 -8.36 16.32 -4.82
N GLU A 141 -9.28 16.38 -5.77
CA GLU A 141 -9.29 15.51 -6.94
C GLU A 141 -8.29 15.98 -8.03
N GLU A 142 -8.14 17.29 -8.19
CA GLU A 142 -7.43 17.90 -9.32
C GLU A 142 -5.93 18.05 -9.11
N ILE A 143 -5.49 18.53 -7.92
CA ILE A 143 -4.08 18.74 -7.66
C ILE A 143 -3.32 17.41 -7.61
N SER A 144 -2.05 17.46 -7.98
CA SER A 144 -1.15 16.30 -7.91
C SER A 144 0.00 16.57 -6.96
N SER A 145 0.54 15.51 -6.38
CA SER A 145 1.77 15.57 -5.62
C SER A 145 2.97 15.85 -6.53
N VAL A 146 4.08 16.21 -5.93
CA VAL A 146 5.33 16.59 -6.61
C VAL A 146 6.34 15.46 -6.56
N ALA A 147 7.00 15.19 -7.69
CA ALA A 147 8.10 14.26 -7.71
C ALA A 147 9.34 14.87 -7.01
N VAL A 148 9.84 14.17 -6.00
CA VAL A 148 11.11 14.52 -5.33
C VAL A 148 12.30 13.80 -5.93
N ARG A 149 12.06 12.90 -6.88
CA ARG A 149 13.07 12.18 -7.66
C ARG A 149 13.27 12.89 -9.02
N SER A 150 14.51 13.08 -9.46
CA SER A 150 14.84 13.63 -10.76
C SER A 150 14.34 12.74 -11.92
N ALA A 151 14.22 13.32 -13.11
CA ALA A 151 13.73 12.60 -14.29
C ALA A 151 14.65 11.43 -14.69
N ASP A 152 15.96 11.56 -14.50
CA ASP A 152 16.95 10.49 -14.72
C ASP A 152 16.98 9.43 -13.61
N GLN A 153 16.18 9.60 -12.57
CA GLN A 153 15.98 8.71 -11.41
C GLN A 153 17.19 8.54 -10.49
N LYS A 154 18.28 9.30 -10.70
CA LYS A 154 19.55 9.11 -9.99
C LYS A 154 19.73 10.01 -8.78
N SER A 155 18.99 11.12 -8.72
CA SER A 155 19.09 12.11 -7.66
C SER A 155 17.73 12.63 -7.23
N VAL A 156 17.70 13.39 -6.15
CA VAL A 156 16.51 14.15 -5.74
C VAL A 156 16.41 15.47 -6.49
N THR A 157 15.18 15.99 -6.65
CA THR A 157 14.94 17.32 -7.24
C THR A 157 15.23 18.43 -6.23
N SER A 158 15.24 19.68 -6.68
CA SER A 158 15.34 20.87 -5.81
C SER A 158 14.13 21.03 -4.86
N TYR A 159 13.05 20.31 -5.09
CA TYR A 159 11.90 20.29 -4.18
C TYR A 159 12.17 19.48 -2.90
N TRP A 160 13.06 18.48 -2.97
CA TRP A 160 13.50 17.77 -1.77
C TRP A 160 14.18 18.73 -0.79
N SER A 161 13.91 18.59 0.49
CA SER A 161 14.44 19.49 1.51
C SER A 161 14.73 18.74 2.82
N LYS A 162 15.44 19.39 3.72
CA LYS A 162 15.66 18.89 5.09
C LYS A 162 14.33 18.54 5.81
N LYS A 163 13.24 19.24 5.49
CA LYS A 163 11.93 18.95 6.08
C LYS A 163 11.38 17.60 5.63
N HIS A 164 11.58 17.21 4.36
CA HIS A 164 11.22 15.86 3.86
C HIS A 164 12.05 14.79 4.58
N HIS A 165 13.36 14.99 4.70
CA HIS A 165 14.24 14.08 5.44
C HIS A 165 13.76 13.89 6.89
N LEU A 166 13.49 14.99 7.60
CA LEU A 166 13.02 14.93 8.99
C LEU A 166 11.66 14.25 9.12
N LEU A 167 10.74 14.47 8.20
CA LEU A 167 9.44 13.80 8.20
C LEU A 167 9.58 12.29 8.03
N LEU A 168 10.39 11.85 7.06
CA LEU A 168 10.67 10.42 6.84
C LEU A 168 11.39 9.79 8.04
N LYS A 169 12.37 10.49 8.65
CA LYS A 169 13.04 10.05 9.87
C LYS A 169 12.03 9.90 11.02
N THR A 170 11.16 10.88 11.21
CA THR A 170 10.11 10.86 12.24
C THR A 170 9.17 9.67 12.03
N ALA A 171 8.67 9.48 10.81
CA ALA A 171 7.81 8.35 10.49
C ALA A 171 8.52 7.01 10.71
N ALA A 172 9.77 6.84 10.24
CA ALA A 172 10.53 5.60 10.40
C ALA A 172 10.92 5.31 11.86
N SER A 173 11.03 6.34 12.70
CA SER A 173 11.34 6.19 14.13
C SER A 173 10.15 5.69 14.94
N ASP A 174 8.93 5.79 14.42
CA ASP A 174 7.75 5.26 15.10
C ASP A 174 7.85 3.71 15.23
N PRO A 175 7.62 3.16 16.44
CA PRO A 175 7.74 1.73 16.68
C PRO A 175 6.69 0.89 15.91
N ARG A 176 5.55 1.48 15.55
CA ARG A 176 4.49 0.83 14.76
C ARG A 176 4.94 0.56 13.31
N VAL A 177 5.88 1.35 12.78
CA VAL A 177 6.33 1.26 11.38
C VAL A 177 7.25 0.05 11.19
N ASP A 178 6.89 -0.80 10.21
CA ASP A 178 7.72 -1.88 9.70
C ASP A 178 8.72 -1.33 8.68
N ARG A 179 8.24 -0.68 7.62
CA ARG A 179 9.06 -0.08 6.57
C ARG A 179 8.37 1.09 5.88
N ILE A 180 9.15 1.88 5.16
CA ILE A 180 8.66 2.97 4.33
C ILE A 180 9.28 2.82 2.94
N PHE A 181 8.44 2.76 1.92
CA PHE A 181 8.90 2.69 0.54
C PHE A 181 9.06 4.10 -0.04
N VAL A 182 10.18 4.31 -0.71
CA VAL A 182 10.56 5.58 -1.33
C VAL A 182 11.27 5.33 -2.67
N ALA A 183 11.39 6.35 -3.51
CA ALA A 183 12.30 6.29 -4.65
C ALA A 183 13.74 6.08 -4.19
N ALA A 184 14.54 5.31 -4.95
CA ALA A 184 15.92 5.00 -4.59
C ALA A 184 16.79 6.25 -4.35
N ALA A 185 16.60 7.29 -5.19
CA ALA A 185 17.27 8.57 -5.03
C ALA A 185 17.04 9.22 -3.66
N VAL A 186 15.84 9.06 -3.08
CA VAL A 186 15.51 9.55 -1.74
C VAL A 186 16.33 8.82 -0.69
N LYS A 187 16.37 7.48 -0.75
CA LYS A 187 17.19 6.68 0.20
C LYS A 187 18.67 7.04 0.08
N ILE A 188 19.20 7.15 -1.14
CA ILE A 188 20.60 7.54 -1.40
C ILE A 188 20.88 8.93 -0.79
N GLU A 189 19.99 9.90 -0.99
CA GLU A 189 20.14 11.24 -0.43
C GLU A 189 20.16 11.23 1.12
N MET A 190 19.26 10.45 1.74
CA MET A 190 19.22 10.29 3.19
C MET A 190 20.48 9.62 3.74
N CYS A 191 21.11 8.72 2.99
CA CYS A 191 22.34 8.05 3.37
C CYS A 191 23.56 9.00 3.43
N LYS A 192 23.57 10.13 2.69
CA LYS A 192 24.71 11.07 2.69
C LYS A 192 25.00 11.67 4.07
N SER A 193 24.00 11.79 4.92
CA SER A 193 24.12 12.33 6.29
C SER A 193 23.94 11.26 7.37
N ALA A 194 23.96 9.99 7.00
CA ALA A 194 23.71 8.89 7.93
C ALA A 194 24.89 8.72 8.92
N THR A 195 24.57 8.49 10.17
CA THR A 195 25.48 8.14 11.24
C THR A 195 25.17 6.73 11.75
N PRO A 196 26.03 6.09 12.54
CA PRO A 196 25.74 4.80 13.17
C PRO A 196 24.45 4.78 13.98
N ASP A 197 24.08 5.89 14.62
CA ASP A 197 22.87 6.03 15.44
C ASP A 197 21.57 5.99 14.61
N ASP A 198 21.67 6.21 13.30
CA ASP A 198 20.53 6.21 12.40
C ASP A 198 20.12 4.78 11.94
N THR A 199 20.88 3.75 12.29
CA THR A 199 20.70 2.37 11.81
C THR A 199 19.27 1.87 11.97
N LYS A 200 18.67 2.01 13.16
CA LYS A 200 17.36 1.43 13.48
C LYS A 200 16.20 2.02 12.69
N TRP A 201 16.23 3.31 12.39
CA TRP A 201 15.16 3.94 11.61
C TRP A 201 15.47 3.94 10.12
N LEU A 202 16.73 4.15 9.72
CA LEU A 202 17.12 4.27 8.33
C LEU A 202 17.01 2.95 7.57
N GLN A 203 17.25 1.79 8.22
CA GLN A 203 17.00 0.47 7.60
C GLN A 203 15.54 0.26 7.17
N LYS A 204 14.59 0.97 7.79
CA LYS A 204 13.17 0.89 7.42
C LYS A 204 12.85 1.68 6.14
N ILE A 205 13.69 2.63 5.73
CA ILE A 205 13.54 3.35 4.45
C ILE A 205 14.03 2.44 3.33
N ARG A 206 13.10 1.98 2.49
CA ARG A 206 13.38 0.95 1.45
C ARG A 206 13.10 1.49 0.05
N PRO A 207 14.07 1.37 -0.86
CA PRO A 207 13.85 1.75 -2.25
C PRO A 207 12.87 0.78 -2.93
N ILE A 208 11.95 1.36 -3.71
CA ILE A 208 11.07 0.61 -4.61
C ILE A 208 10.63 1.53 -5.75
N GLU A 209 10.29 0.96 -6.90
CA GLU A 209 9.78 1.72 -8.06
C GLU A 209 8.45 2.42 -7.74
N GLY A 210 8.18 3.55 -8.43
CA GLY A 210 6.89 4.24 -8.39
C GLY A 210 6.61 5.09 -7.15
N HIS A 211 7.61 5.31 -6.26
CA HIS A 211 7.46 6.08 -5.02
C HIS A 211 8.20 7.43 -5.09
N ASP A 212 7.99 8.17 -6.16
CA ASP A 212 8.62 9.47 -6.42
C ASP A 212 7.77 10.68 -5.98
N THR A 213 6.44 10.56 -6.01
CA THR A 213 5.51 11.62 -5.63
C THR A 213 4.93 11.46 -4.22
N HIS A 214 5.07 10.28 -3.64
CA HIS A 214 4.64 9.95 -2.28
C HIS A 214 5.65 8.99 -1.63
N PHE A 215 5.63 8.90 -0.34
CA PHE A 215 6.22 7.78 0.38
C PHE A 215 5.10 6.90 0.93
N HIS A 216 5.33 5.59 0.88
CA HIS A 216 4.37 4.61 1.32
C HIS A 216 4.80 4.04 2.66
N VAL A 217 4.02 4.28 3.69
CA VAL A 217 4.26 3.73 5.03
C VAL A 217 3.53 2.41 5.18
N ARG A 218 4.24 1.43 5.71
CA ARG A 218 3.70 0.14 6.12
C ARG A 218 3.88 -0.05 7.61
N LEU A 219 2.79 -0.29 8.33
CA LEU A 219 2.84 -0.64 9.73
C LEU A 219 3.07 -2.16 9.91
N LYS A 220 3.59 -2.53 11.07
CA LYS A 220 3.67 -3.92 11.52
C LYS A 220 2.28 -4.48 11.76
N CYS A 221 2.15 -5.79 11.73
CA CYS A 221 0.96 -6.45 12.26
C CYS A 221 0.74 -6.03 13.72
N PRO A 222 -0.48 -5.62 14.11
CA PRO A 222 -0.80 -5.28 15.48
C PRO A 222 -0.55 -6.45 16.42
N LYS A 223 -0.17 -6.14 17.67
CA LYS A 223 0.04 -7.18 18.69
C LYS A 223 -1.24 -7.99 18.88
N GLY A 224 -1.13 -9.30 18.77
CA GLY A 224 -2.28 -10.22 18.91
C GLY A 224 -3.11 -10.43 17.65
N ALA A 225 -2.82 -9.77 16.54
CA ALA A 225 -3.49 -9.98 15.25
C ALA A 225 -3.01 -11.29 14.60
N LYS A 226 -3.57 -12.43 15.05
CA LYS A 226 -3.13 -13.79 14.66
C LYS A 226 -3.30 -14.10 13.18
N LEU A 227 -4.17 -13.39 12.47
CA LEU A 227 -4.45 -13.60 11.05
C LEU A 227 -3.62 -12.68 10.14
N CYS A 228 -2.86 -11.74 10.72
CA CYS A 228 -2.00 -10.83 9.98
C CYS A 228 -0.64 -11.47 9.70
N GLU A 229 -0.23 -11.44 8.44
CA GLU A 229 1.06 -11.99 7.98
C GLU A 229 2.11 -10.87 7.89
N THR A 230 3.10 -10.91 8.79
CA THR A 230 4.24 -9.99 8.75
C THR A 230 5.04 -10.17 7.45
N GLN A 231 5.44 -9.08 6.84
CA GLN A 231 6.25 -9.14 5.62
C GLN A 231 7.66 -9.67 5.89
N THR A 232 8.04 -10.70 5.14
CA THR A 232 9.40 -11.25 5.10
C THR A 232 10.08 -10.96 3.76
N PRO A 233 11.42 -10.86 3.72
CA PRO A 233 12.33 -10.77 4.87
C PRO A 233 12.17 -9.44 5.64
N SER A 234 12.61 -9.42 6.91
CA SER A 234 12.61 -8.23 7.75
C SER A 234 13.54 -7.15 7.20
N VAL A 235 13.36 -5.89 7.62
CA VAL A 235 14.27 -4.80 7.20
C VAL A 235 15.69 -4.99 7.71
N SER A 236 15.87 -5.66 8.85
CA SER A 236 17.19 -6.01 9.39
C SER A 236 17.89 -7.04 8.52
N GLU A 237 17.20 -8.11 8.10
CA GLU A 237 17.74 -9.10 7.17
C GLU A 237 18.11 -8.48 5.83
N LEU A 238 17.22 -7.65 5.25
CA LEU A 238 17.47 -6.94 4.00
C LEU A 238 18.66 -5.98 4.06
N SER A 239 18.97 -5.45 5.24
CA SER A 239 20.07 -4.52 5.48
C SER A 239 21.29 -5.20 6.11
N LYS A 240 21.29 -6.54 6.22
CA LYS A 240 22.38 -7.32 6.87
C LYS A 240 22.74 -6.76 8.26
N GLY A 241 21.74 -6.32 9.03
CA GLY A 241 21.90 -5.70 10.34
C GLY A 241 22.34 -4.22 10.31
N GLY A 242 22.67 -3.67 9.15
CA GLY A 242 23.07 -2.26 8.98
C GLY A 242 21.89 -1.31 8.72
N ASN A 243 22.21 -0.09 8.27
CA ASN A 243 21.23 0.95 7.95
C ASN A 243 20.68 0.84 6.50
N GLY A 244 21.20 -0.09 5.67
CA GLY A 244 20.84 -0.25 4.26
C GLY A 244 21.39 0.84 3.34
N CYS A 245 22.47 1.53 3.75
CA CYS A 245 23.25 2.47 2.92
C CYS A 245 24.50 1.77 2.39
N ASP A 246 24.29 0.71 1.64
CA ASP A 246 25.33 -0.12 1.09
C ASP A 246 25.31 -0.12 -0.46
N GLU A 247 26.21 -0.88 -1.06
CA GLU A 247 26.37 -0.97 -2.51
C GLU A 247 25.11 -1.42 -3.26
N THR A 248 24.17 -2.08 -2.58
CA THR A 248 22.90 -2.50 -3.21
C THR A 248 22.05 -1.31 -3.68
N LEU A 249 22.25 -0.13 -3.08
CA LEU A 249 21.59 1.10 -3.55
C LEU A 249 22.08 1.53 -4.94
N THR A 250 23.34 1.26 -5.28
CA THR A 250 23.91 1.59 -6.59
C THR A 250 23.16 0.85 -7.70
N TRP A 251 22.79 -0.39 -7.49
CA TRP A 251 22.03 -1.17 -8.46
C TRP A 251 20.73 -0.47 -8.91
N TRP A 252 20.04 0.21 -8.00
CA TRP A 252 18.79 0.93 -8.30
C TRP A 252 18.95 2.09 -9.27
N VAL A 253 20.13 2.70 -9.32
CA VAL A 253 20.43 3.87 -10.19
C VAL A 253 21.37 3.54 -11.35
N THR A 254 21.75 2.28 -11.50
CA THR A 254 22.58 1.75 -12.57
C THR A 254 21.87 0.62 -13.32
N ASP A 255 22.05 -0.63 -12.88
CA ASP A 255 21.57 -1.83 -13.57
C ASP A 255 20.03 -1.93 -13.64
N TYR A 256 19.33 -1.45 -12.61
CA TYR A 256 17.88 -1.37 -12.64
C TYR A 256 17.37 -0.45 -13.74
N LEU A 257 18.02 0.71 -13.95
CA LEU A 257 17.65 1.66 -14.99
C LEU A 257 18.14 1.25 -16.39
N ASN A 258 19.24 0.51 -16.45
CA ASN A 258 19.85 0.03 -17.68
C ASN A 258 20.17 -1.46 -17.54
N PRO A 259 19.15 -2.32 -17.56
CA PRO A 259 19.36 -3.75 -17.35
C PRO A 259 20.26 -4.34 -18.44
N PRO A 260 21.25 -5.17 -18.10
CA PRO A 260 22.10 -5.83 -19.06
C PRO A 260 21.23 -6.69 -20.02
N LYS A 261 21.61 -6.70 -21.30
CA LYS A 261 20.91 -7.52 -22.30
C LYS A 261 20.98 -9.00 -21.86
N PRO A 262 19.84 -9.72 -21.86
CA PRO A 262 19.83 -11.13 -21.50
C PRO A 262 20.72 -11.92 -22.47
N THR A 263 21.69 -12.66 -21.94
CA THR A 263 22.65 -13.46 -22.70
C THR A 263 22.03 -14.71 -23.33
N LYS A 264 20.91 -15.17 -22.79
CA LYS A 264 20.11 -16.29 -23.35
C LYS A 264 18.63 -16.05 -23.02
N LYS A 265 17.73 -16.37 -23.98
CA LYS A 265 16.30 -16.47 -23.68
C LYS A 265 16.08 -17.66 -22.73
N PRO A 266 15.29 -17.53 -21.66
CA PRO A 266 14.89 -18.69 -20.84
C PRO A 266 14.24 -19.74 -21.75
N LYS A 267 14.61 -21.01 -21.60
CA LYS A 267 13.99 -22.11 -22.36
C LYS A 267 12.49 -22.21 -22.09
N ASP A 268 12.11 -21.98 -20.82
CA ASP A 268 10.72 -21.91 -20.38
C ASP A 268 10.53 -20.64 -19.55
N PRO A 269 9.72 -19.68 -20.01
CA PRO A 269 9.41 -18.50 -19.21
C PRO A 269 8.64 -18.94 -17.95
N ALA A 270 9.09 -18.47 -16.78
CA ALA A 270 8.36 -18.71 -15.56
C ALA A 270 6.90 -18.21 -15.70
N PRO A 271 5.90 -18.94 -15.15
CA PRO A 271 4.51 -18.52 -15.24
C PRO A 271 4.36 -17.11 -14.67
N ARG A 272 3.64 -16.25 -15.39
CA ARG A 272 3.36 -14.87 -14.99
C ARG A 272 2.66 -14.86 -13.64
N LYS A 273 3.22 -14.15 -12.66
CA LYS A 273 2.53 -13.90 -11.38
C LYS A 273 1.25 -13.10 -11.66
N ARG A 274 0.11 -13.60 -11.17
CA ARG A 274 -1.16 -12.89 -11.27
C ARG A 274 -1.09 -11.60 -10.46
N HIS A 275 -1.59 -10.51 -11.04
CA HIS A 275 -1.73 -9.26 -10.31
C HIS A 275 -2.91 -9.36 -9.33
N PRO A 276 -2.89 -8.74 -8.12
CA PRO A 276 -4.01 -8.79 -7.18
C PRO A 276 -5.37 -8.40 -7.76
N ARG A 277 -5.41 -7.56 -8.79
CA ARG A 277 -6.64 -7.22 -9.51
C ARG A 277 -7.30 -8.39 -10.26
N GLU A 278 -6.57 -9.48 -10.44
CA GLU A 278 -7.03 -10.71 -11.10
C GLU A 278 -7.45 -11.78 -10.08
N TYR A 279 -7.41 -11.47 -8.79
CA TYR A 279 -7.79 -12.41 -7.74
C TYR A 279 -9.31 -12.56 -7.66
N THR A 280 -9.74 -13.80 -7.41
CA THR A 280 -11.08 -14.14 -6.97
C THR A 280 -11.08 -14.36 -5.45
N MET A 281 -12.22 -14.67 -4.87
CA MET A 281 -12.29 -14.98 -3.43
C MET A 281 -11.55 -16.27 -3.05
N ALA A 282 -11.33 -17.17 -4.01
CA ALA A 282 -10.55 -18.39 -3.80
C ALA A 282 -9.04 -18.11 -3.61
N ASP A 283 -8.54 -16.97 -4.09
CA ASP A 283 -7.15 -16.56 -3.94
C ASP A 283 -6.84 -15.92 -2.57
N LEU A 284 -7.87 -15.47 -1.85
CA LEU A 284 -7.74 -14.75 -0.57
C LEU A 284 -7.93 -15.71 0.62
N PRO A 285 -7.50 -15.31 1.84
CA PRO A 285 -7.84 -16.04 3.06
C PRO A 285 -9.34 -16.26 3.18
N ASN A 286 -9.76 -17.44 3.64
CA ASN A 286 -11.18 -17.80 3.73
C ASN A 286 -12.01 -16.83 4.59
N GLN A 287 -11.41 -16.27 5.64
CA GLN A 287 -12.04 -15.28 6.53
C GLN A 287 -12.46 -14.00 5.80
N CYS A 288 -11.89 -13.72 4.63
CA CYS A 288 -12.28 -12.58 3.81
C CYS A 288 -13.73 -12.67 3.29
N LYS A 289 -14.30 -13.87 3.23
CA LYS A 289 -15.74 -14.08 2.91
C LYS A 289 -16.61 -13.53 4.02
N ASP A 290 -16.24 -13.77 5.29
CA ASP A 290 -16.97 -13.29 6.46
C ASP A 290 -16.88 -11.76 6.58
N VAL A 291 -15.71 -11.18 6.23
CA VAL A 291 -15.54 -9.72 6.17
C VAL A 291 -16.46 -9.09 5.12
N LEU A 292 -16.59 -9.71 3.94
CA LEU A 292 -17.50 -9.22 2.91
C LEU A 292 -18.97 -9.38 3.27
N ALA A 293 -19.33 -10.46 3.94
CA ALA A 293 -20.71 -10.77 4.32
C ALA A 293 -21.19 -10.00 5.56
N SER A 294 -20.28 -9.47 6.39
CA SER A 294 -20.63 -8.68 7.58
C SER A 294 -21.52 -7.48 7.20
N PRO A 295 -22.50 -7.13 8.05
CA PRO A 295 -23.25 -5.90 7.92
C PRO A 295 -22.35 -4.69 7.97
#